data_69fd5e4d247f04a7b942e62a22c9a2c1
#
_entry.id   69fd5e4d247f04a7b942e62a22c9a2c1
#
_cell.length_a   1.000
_cell.length_b   1.000
_cell.length_c   1.000
_cell.angle_alpha   90.00
_cell.angle_beta   90.00
_cell.angle_gamma   90.00
#
_symmetry.space_group_name_H-M   'P 1'
#
loop_
_entity.id
_entity.type
_entity.pdbx_description
1 polymer ?
#
loop_
_entity_poly.entity_id
_entity_poly.type
_entity_poly.pdbx_seq_one_letter_code
_entity_poly.pdbx_strand_id
1 'polypeptide(L)'
;MLERKSQAAYDFNLYLSVQIVATILSFVLTTWYIICIDKLTFKIAKHALTIKSQSRELLVEKRLSEKLLFQMLPRNIATALKETGEVTAECFQEVTILFSDIVNFTEMGSRSTPMQIIDLLNDLYGLFDDHIEKYDVYKVETIGDAYMVASGVPVLNGNAHASHICNLALDLQQLMKEYRVPGSFQRKEQVKIRIGIHSGPCVAGIVGRKMPRYCLFGDTVNTASRMESTGQGGRIHLSSDTYKLIKQTGIFTTVLRGVVTVKFSLAAVVTVGDSNYARLTG
;
A
#
# COMPACT_ATOMS: atom_id res chain seq x y z
N MET A 1 -17.08 -100.88 30.09
CA MET A 1 -15.79 -100.09 30.27
C MET A 1 -15.29 -99.52 28.96
N LEU A 2 -15.44 -100.21 27.83
CA LEU A 2 -15.02 -99.77 26.50
C LEU A 2 -15.86 -98.61 25.94
N GLU A 3 -17.17 -98.60 26.11
CA GLU A 3 -18.09 -97.52 25.64
C GLU A 3 -17.79 -96.19 26.31
N ARG A 4 -17.53 -96.17 27.63
CA ARG A 4 -17.17 -94.88 28.32
C ARG A 4 -15.81 -94.32 27.85
N LYS A 5 -14.84 -95.12 27.46
CA LYS A 5 -13.58 -94.64 26.87
C LYS A 5 -13.80 -94.09 25.44
N SER A 6 -14.67 -94.72 24.66
CA SER A 6 -15.00 -94.27 23.34
C SER A 6 -15.73 -92.95 23.40
N GLN A 7 -16.68 -92.76 24.31
CA GLN A 7 -17.41 -91.49 24.48
C GLN A 7 -16.50 -90.35 24.95
N ALA A 8 -15.58 -90.63 25.93
CA ALA A 8 -14.64 -89.64 26.39
C ALA A 8 -13.63 -89.21 25.29
N ALA A 9 -13.22 -90.13 24.42
CA ALA A 9 -12.37 -89.78 23.27
C ALA A 9 -13.13 -88.95 22.21
N TYR A 10 -14.37 -89.25 21.98
CA TYR A 10 -15.23 -88.41 21.06
C TYR A 10 -15.43 -87.06 21.62
N ASP A 11 -15.78 -86.85 22.89
CA ASP A 11 -16.00 -85.55 23.54
C ASP A 11 -14.70 -84.73 23.54
N PHE A 12 -13.55 -85.34 23.77
CA PHE A 12 -12.21 -84.74 23.69
C PHE A 12 -11.89 -84.22 22.27
N ASN A 13 -12.14 -85.07 21.24
CA ASN A 13 -11.91 -84.65 19.85
C ASN A 13 -12.86 -83.58 19.43
N LEU A 14 -14.14 -83.55 19.86
CA LEU A 14 -15.09 -82.49 19.62
C LEU A 14 -14.65 -81.17 20.27
N TYR A 15 -14.21 -81.23 21.54
CA TYR A 15 -13.66 -80.06 22.24
C TYR A 15 -12.39 -79.53 21.55
N LEU A 16 -11.47 -80.36 21.13
CA LEU A 16 -10.25 -79.94 20.41
C LEU A 16 -10.58 -79.28 19.08
N SER A 17 -11.57 -79.81 18.31
CA SER A 17 -11.99 -79.24 17.04
C SER A 17 -12.67 -77.87 17.21
N VAL A 18 -13.47 -77.73 18.24
CA VAL A 18 -14.09 -76.42 18.57
C VAL A 18 -13.02 -75.38 18.95
N GLN A 19 -12.02 -75.76 19.73
CA GLN A 19 -10.91 -74.85 20.09
C GLN A 19 -10.07 -74.46 18.88
N ILE A 20 -9.78 -75.37 17.97
CA ILE A 20 -9.02 -75.03 16.73
C ILE A 20 -9.84 -74.10 15.87
N VAL A 21 -11.12 -74.31 15.69
CA VAL A 21 -11.99 -73.37 14.90
C VAL A 21 -12.05 -72.00 15.55
N ALA A 22 -12.22 -71.91 16.85
CA ALA A 22 -12.26 -70.65 17.58
C ALA A 22 -10.94 -69.86 17.45
N THR A 23 -9.78 -70.55 17.53
CA THR A 23 -8.48 -69.89 17.34
C THR A 23 -8.24 -69.39 15.90
N ILE A 24 -8.65 -70.19 14.91
CA ILE A 24 -8.60 -69.76 13.48
C ILE A 24 -9.51 -68.54 13.25
N LEU A 25 -10.72 -68.55 13.76
CA LEU A 25 -11.64 -67.46 13.63
C LEU A 25 -11.13 -66.20 14.30
N SER A 26 -10.57 -66.31 15.49
CA SER A 26 -9.90 -65.18 16.20
C SER A 26 -8.75 -64.61 15.39
N PHE A 27 -7.90 -65.45 14.80
CA PHE A 27 -6.79 -65.01 13.95
C PHE A 27 -7.29 -64.29 12.68
N VAL A 28 -8.30 -64.77 12.02
CA VAL A 28 -8.89 -64.15 10.84
C VAL A 28 -9.49 -62.79 11.20
N LEU A 29 -10.21 -62.68 12.31
CA LEU A 29 -10.84 -61.41 12.77
C LEU A 29 -9.77 -60.38 13.15
N THR A 30 -8.71 -60.75 13.84
CA THR A 30 -7.61 -59.86 14.21
C THR A 30 -6.86 -59.37 12.97
N THR A 31 -6.59 -60.23 12.01
CA THR A 31 -5.92 -59.87 10.75
C THR A 31 -6.78 -58.90 9.93
N TRP A 32 -8.08 -59.21 9.83
CA TRP A 32 -9.01 -58.32 9.14
C TRP A 32 -9.10 -56.94 9.83
N TYR A 33 -9.14 -56.90 11.16
CA TYR A 33 -9.13 -55.66 11.94
C TYR A 33 -7.87 -54.83 11.70
N ILE A 34 -6.69 -55.45 11.70
CA ILE A 34 -5.44 -54.75 11.39
C ILE A 34 -5.47 -54.14 10.00
N ILE A 35 -5.90 -54.89 8.98
CA ILE A 35 -6.01 -54.38 7.61
C ILE A 35 -7.00 -53.18 7.52
N CYS A 36 -8.12 -53.24 8.25
CA CYS A 36 -9.06 -52.14 8.29
C CYS A 36 -8.46 -50.88 8.94
N ILE A 37 -7.73 -51.03 10.05
CA ILE A 37 -7.06 -49.92 10.71
C ILE A 37 -6.00 -49.31 9.81
N ASP A 38 -5.15 -50.10 9.16
CA ASP A 38 -4.14 -49.61 8.25
C ASP A 38 -4.73 -48.80 7.07
N LYS A 39 -5.81 -49.30 6.49
CA LYS A 39 -6.53 -48.59 5.45
C LYS A 39 -7.13 -47.26 5.95
N LEU A 40 -7.66 -47.22 7.16
CA LEU A 40 -8.22 -46.05 7.78
C LEU A 40 -7.12 -45.02 8.10
N THR A 41 -6.04 -45.44 8.71
CA THR A 41 -4.90 -44.56 9.04
C THR A 41 -4.28 -43.97 7.78
N PHE A 42 -4.13 -44.75 6.70
CA PHE A 42 -3.64 -44.26 5.41
C PHE A 42 -4.60 -43.17 4.81
N LYS A 43 -5.91 -43.40 4.87
CA LYS A 43 -6.90 -42.38 4.43
C LYS A 43 -6.79 -41.10 5.23
N ILE A 44 -6.73 -41.22 6.57
CA ILE A 44 -6.59 -40.07 7.47
C ILE A 44 -5.30 -39.28 7.15
N ALA A 45 -4.17 -40.00 7.01
CA ALA A 45 -2.90 -39.35 6.65
C ALA A 45 -2.96 -38.63 5.30
N LYS A 46 -3.58 -39.25 4.30
CA LYS A 46 -3.80 -38.60 2.98
C LYS A 46 -4.67 -37.34 3.08
N HIS A 47 -5.78 -37.41 3.81
CA HIS A 47 -6.63 -36.22 4.01
C HIS A 47 -5.91 -35.12 4.80
N ALA A 48 -5.14 -35.47 5.82
CA ALA A 48 -4.34 -34.50 6.58
C ALA A 48 -3.30 -33.77 5.70
N LEU A 49 -2.64 -34.47 4.79
CA LEU A 49 -1.73 -33.85 3.82
C LEU A 49 -2.47 -32.92 2.84
N THR A 50 -3.63 -33.33 2.35
CA THR A 50 -4.46 -32.51 1.45
C THR A 50 -4.94 -31.23 2.16
N ILE A 51 -5.46 -31.34 3.39
CA ILE A 51 -5.86 -30.17 4.20
C ILE A 51 -4.68 -29.24 4.44
N LYS A 52 -3.49 -29.79 4.73
CA LYS A 52 -2.28 -29.00 4.95
C LYS A 52 -1.84 -28.24 3.69
N SER A 53 -1.92 -28.86 2.50
CA SER A 53 -1.61 -28.17 1.23
C SER A 53 -2.63 -27.06 0.93
N GLN A 54 -3.92 -27.34 1.05
CA GLN A 54 -4.98 -26.35 0.84
C GLN A 54 -4.87 -25.17 1.81
N SER A 55 -4.56 -25.43 3.07
CA SER A 55 -4.35 -24.39 4.07
C SER A 55 -3.16 -23.49 3.72
N ARG A 56 -2.07 -24.05 3.15
CA ARG A 56 -0.93 -23.25 2.67
C ARG A 56 -1.30 -22.38 1.47
N GLU A 57 -1.99 -22.95 0.50
CA GLU A 57 -2.45 -22.19 -0.69
C GLU A 57 -3.35 -21.03 -0.27
N LEU A 58 -4.33 -21.29 0.59
CA LEU A 58 -5.22 -20.24 1.13
C LEU A 58 -4.46 -19.13 1.87
N LEU A 59 -3.41 -19.51 2.62
CA LEU A 59 -2.58 -18.54 3.34
C LEU A 59 -1.79 -17.64 2.37
N VAL A 60 -1.28 -18.20 1.28
CA VAL A 60 -0.57 -17.45 0.23
C VAL A 60 -1.52 -16.51 -0.49
N GLU A 61 -2.69 -17.00 -0.88
CA GLU A 61 -3.72 -16.20 -1.55
C GLU A 61 -4.21 -15.05 -0.66
N LYS A 62 -4.46 -15.34 0.63
CA LYS A 62 -4.82 -14.30 1.61
C LYS A 62 -3.75 -13.23 1.74
N ARG A 63 -2.47 -13.61 1.83
CA ARG A 63 -1.35 -12.64 1.89
C ARG A 63 -1.24 -11.79 0.64
N LEU A 64 -1.44 -12.38 -0.54
CA LEU A 64 -1.42 -11.64 -1.80
C LEU A 64 -2.57 -10.64 -1.86
N SER A 65 -3.78 -11.06 -1.50
CA SER A 65 -4.95 -10.19 -1.43
C SER A 65 -4.75 -9.03 -0.44
N GLU A 66 -4.21 -9.31 0.76
CA GLU A 66 -3.89 -8.27 1.74
C GLU A 66 -2.81 -7.30 1.24
N LYS A 67 -1.79 -7.81 0.56
CA LYS A 67 -0.75 -6.96 -0.05
C LYS A 67 -1.34 -5.99 -1.07
N LEU A 68 -2.21 -6.47 -1.96
CA LEU A 68 -2.90 -5.63 -2.96
C LEU A 68 -3.79 -4.57 -2.29
N LEU A 69 -4.54 -4.96 -1.25
CA LEU A 69 -5.38 -4.02 -0.50
C LEU A 69 -4.56 -2.90 0.16
N PHE A 70 -3.42 -3.23 0.76
CA PHE A 70 -2.53 -2.25 1.38
C PHE A 70 -1.77 -1.37 0.39
N GLN A 71 -1.73 -1.74 -0.90
CA GLN A 71 -1.24 -0.86 -1.96
C GLN A 71 -2.28 0.18 -2.39
N MET A 72 -3.57 -0.08 -2.14
CA MET A 72 -4.67 0.81 -2.55
C MET A 72 -5.18 1.70 -1.42
N LEU A 73 -5.03 1.27 -0.16
CA LEU A 73 -5.54 1.98 1.02
C LEU A 73 -4.47 2.01 2.13
N PRO A 74 -4.43 3.05 2.98
CA PRO A 74 -3.61 3.06 4.17
C PRO A 74 -3.91 1.83 5.06
N ARG A 75 -2.88 1.26 5.68
CA ARG A 75 -3.00 0.00 6.43
C ARG A 75 -4.06 0.02 7.53
N ASN A 76 -4.09 1.10 8.33
CA ASN A 76 -5.08 1.30 9.39
C ASN A 76 -6.51 1.34 8.84
N ILE A 77 -6.71 2.06 7.74
CA ILE A 77 -7.99 2.21 7.05
C ILE A 77 -8.42 0.87 6.41
N ALA A 78 -7.52 0.18 5.74
CA ALA A 78 -7.78 -1.12 5.14
C ALA A 78 -8.12 -2.19 6.19
N THR A 79 -7.47 -2.15 7.36
CA THR A 79 -7.77 -3.04 8.49
C THR A 79 -9.15 -2.74 9.06
N ALA A 80 -9.46 -1.47 9.33
CA ALA A 80 -10.78 -1.06 9.81
C ALA A 80 -11.90 -1.46 8.82
N LEU A 81 -11.70 -1.21 7.52
CA LEU A 81 -12.66 -1.60 6.48
C LEU A 81 -12.91 -3.12 6.45
N LYS A 82 -11.86 -3.92 6.66
CA LYS A 82 -11.95 -5.38 6.69
C LYS A 82 -12.69 -5.90 7.93
N GLU A 83 -12.51 -5.24 9.08
CA GLU A 83 -13.08 -5.68 10.37
C GLU A 83 -14.53 -5.22 10.53
N THR A 84 -14.84 -3.99 10.15
CA THR A 84 -16.14 -3.35 10.39
C THR A 84 -17.03 -3.25 9.13
N GLY A 85 -16.42 -3.37 7.94
CA GLY A 85 -17.11 -3.13 6.66
C GLY A 85 -17.33 -1.66 6.32
N GLU A 86 -17.06 -0.74 7.24
CA GLU A 86 -17.25 0.70 7.09
C GLU A 86 -16.10 1.46 7.74
N VAL A 87 -15.77 2.62 7.17
CA VAL A 87 -14.82 3.57 7.75
C VAL A 87 -15.48 4.94 7.76
N THR A 88 -15.57 5.54 8.93
CA THR A 88 -16.08 6.91 9.09
C THR A 88 -15.05 7.92 8.61
N ALA A 89 -15.53 9.03 8.02
CA ALA A 89 -14.65 10.15 7.67
C ALA A 89 -14.14 10.83 8.95
N GLU A 90 -12.86 11.20 8.94
CA GLU A 90 -12.18 11.84 10.06
C GLU A 90 -11.73 13.25 9.73
N CYS A 91 -11.79 14.16 10.72
CA CYS A 91 -11.30 15.53 10.59
C CYS A 91 -9.88 15.61 11.15
N PHE A 92 -8.95 16.06 10.32
CA PHE A 92 -7.55 16.32 10.67
C PHE A 92 -7.35 17.84 10.69
N GLN A 93 -6.88 18.38 11.82
CA GLN A 93 -6.72 19.83 11.98
C GLN A 93 -5.41 20.34 11.40
N GLU A 94 -4.38 19.51 11.40
CA GLU A 94 -3.02 19.88 11.02
C GLU A 94 -2.48 18.91 9.98
N VAL A 95 -2.64 19.27 8.71
CA VAL A 95 -2.18 18.50 7.56
C VAL A 95 -1.43 19.40 6.61
N THR A 96 -0.38 18.89 5.98
CA THR A 96 0.28 19.58 4.86
C THR A 96 0.11 18.74 3.60
N ILE A 97 -0.34 19.40 2.54
CA ILE A 97 -0.63 18.80 1.24
C ILE A 97 0.31 19.39 0.20
N LEU A 98 0.88 18.52 -0.61
CA LEU A 98 1.70 18.83 -1.76
C LEU A 98 1.00 18.38 -3.03
N PHE A 99 0.94 19.29 -4.00
CA PHE A 99 0.67 18.97 -5.41
C PHE A 99 1.92 19.22 -6.23
N SER A 100 2.24 18.33 -7.14
CA SER A 100 3.22 18.59 -8.20
C SER A 100 2.63 18.27 -9.56
N ASP A 101 3.09 18.97 -10.58
CA ASP A 101 2.62 18.86 -11.96
C ASP A 101 3.79 19.06 -12.92
N ILE A 102 3.72 18.44 -14.11
CA ILE A 102 4.78 18.52 -15.12
C ILE A 102 4.58 19.80 -15.93
N VAL A 103 5.61 20.64 -16.00
CA VAL A 103 5.56 21.88 -16.78
C VAL A 103 5.41 21.56 -18.27
N ASN A 104 4.41 22.18 -18.92
CA ASN A 104 4.11 22.01 -20.34
C ASN A 104 3.75 20.57 -20.75
N PHE A 105 3.18 19.77 -19.85
CA PHE A 105 2.81 18.37 -20.13
C PHE A 105 1.87 18.23 -21.32
N THR A 106 0.87 19.09 -21.46
CA THR A 106 -0.06 19.09 -22.60
C THR A 106 0.68 19.29 -23.93
N GLU A 107 1.67 20.19 -23.97
CA GLU A 107 2.49 20.43 -25.16
C GLU A 107 3.39 19.24 -25.46
N MET A 108 3.99 18.63 -24.43
CA MET A 108 4.76 17.39 -24.54
C MET A 108 3.89 16.24 -25.07
N GLY A 109 2.66 16.11 -24.55
CA GLY A 109 1.70 15.10 -25.00
C GLY A 109 1.30 15.24 -26.47
N SER A 110 1.17 16.47 -26.97
CA SER A 110 0.84 16.70 -28.39
C SER A 110 1.94 16.30 -29.39
N ARG A 111 3.18 16.20 -28.91
CA ARG A 111 4.37 15.84 -29.72
C ARG A 111 4.84 14.39 -29.48
N SER A 112 4.21 13.67 -28.58
CA SER A 112 4.60 12.31 -28.18
C SER A 112 3.50 11.31 -28.49
N THR A 113 3.86 10.05 -28.62
CA THR A 113 2.86 8.98 -28.72
C THR A 113 2.25 8.71 -27.33
N PRO A 114 0.99 8.23 -27.25
CA PRO A 114 0.37 7.87 -25.97
C PRO A 114 1.22 6.90 -25.13
N MET A 115 1.90 5.95 -25.79
CA MET A 115 2.76 4.98 -25.14
C MET A 115 3.95 5.64 -24.46
N GLN A 116 4.61 6.58 -25.16
CA GLN A 116 5.73 7.35 -24.60
C GLN A 116 5.30 8.15 -23.37
N ILE A 117 4.09 8.74 -23.38
CA ILE A 117 3.57 9.47 -22.23
C ILE A 117 3.35 8.54 -21.03
N ILE A 118 2.80 7.34 -21.24
CA ILE A 118 2.61 6.32 -20.21
C ILE A 118 3.96 5.89 -19.63
N ASP A 119 4.94 5.62 -20.48
CA ASP A 119 6.28 5.22 -20.06
C ASP A 119 6.95 6.32 -19.23
N LEU A 120 6.84 7.58 -19.66
CA LEU A 120 7.34 8.74 -18.91
C LEU A 120 6.71 8.86 -17.52
N LEU A 121 5.38 8.77 -17.45
CA LEU A 121 4.66 8.88 -16.17
C LEU A 121 5.00 7.72 -15.22
N ASN A 122 5.08 6.50 -15.74
CA ASN A 122 5.46 5.34 -14.93
C ASN A 122 6.88 5.44 -14.39
N ASP A 123 7.83 5.89 -15.22
CA ASP A 123 9.22 6.08 -14.81
C ASP A 123 9.32 7.19 -13.76
N LEU A 124 8.69 8.33 -14.00
CA LEU A 124 8.71 9.49 -13.10
C LEU A 124 8.04 9.16 -11.75
N TYR A 125 6.86 8.55 -11.79
CA TYR A 125 6.14 8.21 -10.58
C TYR A 125 6.82 7.09 -9.78
N GLY A 126 7.47 6.14 -10.45
CA GLY A 126 8.31 5.15 -9.79
C GLY A 126 9.43 5.79 -8.99
N LEU A 127 10.13 6.75 -9.59
CA LEU A 127 11.18 7.53 -8.91
C LEU A 127 10.63 8.35 -7.73
N PHE A 128 9.44 8.93 -7.85
CA PHE A 128 8.81 9.67 -6.76
C PHE A 128 8.40 8.74 -5.62
N ASP A 129 7.83 7.58 -5.94
CA ASP A 129 7.40 6.57 -4.97
C ASP A 129 8.59 6.06 -4.14
N ASP A 130 9.75 5.84 -4.75
CA ASP A 130 11.00 5.47 -4.04
C ASP A 130 11.47 6.57 -3.07
N HIS A 131 11.21 7.85 -3.37
CA HIS A 131 11.59 8.97 -2.51
C HIS A 131 10.62 9.22 -1.37
N ILE A 132 9.33 8.93 -1.57
CA ILE A 132 8.29 9.06 -0.52
C ILE A 132 8.60 8.20 0.69
N GLU A 133 9.15 7.00 0.51
CA GLU A 133 9.45 6.06 1.59
C GLU A 133 10.42 6.61 2.65
N LYS A 134 11.18 7.68 2.33
CA LYS A 134 12.10 8.34 3.25
C LYS A 134 11.42 9.28 4.25
N TYR A 135 10.16 9.60 4.01
CA TYR A 135 9.42 10.61 4.77
C TYR A 135 8.11 10.05 5.33
N ASP A 136 7.63 10.64 6.42
CA ASP A 136 6.32 10.30 6.97
C ASP A 136 5.21 11.05 6.20
N VAL A 137 4.94 10.54 5.01
CA VAL A 137 3.97 11.09 4.06
C VAL A 137 3.13 9.97 3.45
N TYR A 138 1.95 10.33 3.00
CA TYR A 138 1.02 9.44 2.33
C TYR A 138 0.76 9.91 0.91
N LYS A 139 1.00 9.04 -0.08
CA LYS A 139 0.60 9.25 -1.48
C LYS A 139 -0.91 9.13 -1.57
N VAL A 140 -1.59 10.22 -1.88
CA VAL A 140 -3.05 10.26 -1.94
C VAL A 140 -3.53 9.72 -3.28
N GLU A 141 -3.15 10.36 -4.37
CA GLU A 141 -3.53 9.96 -5.73
C GLU A 141 -2.66 10.63 -6.78
N THR A 142 -2.78 10.13 -8.03
CA THR A 142 -2.26 10.78 -9.23
C THR A 142 -3.42 11.11 -10.15
N ILE A 143 -3.48 12.36 -10.65
CA ILE A 143 -4.56 12.85 -11.52
C ILE A 143 -3.90 13.36 -12.81
N GLY A 144 -3.88 12.52 -13.85
CA GLY A 144 -3.12 12.83 -15.05
C GLY A 144 -1.62 12.90 -14.76
N ASP A 145 -1.01 14.07 -14.94
CA ASP A 145 0.38 14.38 -14.61
C ASP A 145 0.56 15.01 -13.21
N ALA A 146 -0.53 15.26 -12.49
CA ALA A 146 -0.47 15.76 -11.13
C ALA A 146 -0.25 14.63 -10.12
N TYR A 147 0.64 14.86 -9.17
CA TYR A 147 1.01 13.93 -8.11
C TYR A 147 0.70 14.56 -6.76
N MET A 148 -0.18 13.93 -5.97
CA MET A 148 -0.66 14.46 -4.69
C MET A 148 -0.15 13.63 -3.52
N VAL A 149 0.47 14.31 -2.55
CA VAL A 149 1.00 13.73 -1.31
C VAL A 149 0.54 14.56 -0.12
N ALA A 150 0.30 13.92 1.01
CA ALA A 150 -0.06 14.57 2.26
C ALA A 150 0.75 14.02 3.44
N SER A 151 0.93 14.83 4.48
CA SER A 151 1.51 14.43 5.76
C SER A 151 0.64 14.94 6.90
N GLY A 152 0.60 14.18 8.01
CA GLY A 152 -0.37 14.38 9.08
C GLY A 152 -1.67 13.59 8.87
N VAL A 153 -1.76 12.81 7.79
CA VAL A 153 -2.83 11.84 7.48
C VAL A 153 -2.21 10.57 6.89
N PRO A 154 -2.78 9.41 7.08
CA PRO A 154 -3.93 9.04 7.94
C PRO A 154 -3.55 8.90 9.41
N VAL A 155 -2.32 9.25 9.78
CA VAL A 155 -1.80 9.24 11.14
C VAL A 155 -1.24 10.62 11.45
N LEU A 156 -1.67 11.19 12.57
CA LEU A 156 -1.16 12.48 13.03
C LEU A 156 0.32 12.34 13.44
N ASN A 157 1.15 13.28 13.01
CA ASN A 157 2.57 13.37 13.35
C ASN A 157 2.98 14.71 13.97
N GLY A 158 2.02 15.40 14.60
CA GLY A 158 2.22 16.70 15.24
C GLY A 158 2.69 17.74 14.24
N ASN A 159 3.60 18.62 14.64
CA ASN A 159 4.10 19.71 13.80
C ASN A 159 5.11 19.25 12.71
N ALA A 160 5.42 17.96 12.60
CA ALA A 160 6.41 17.47 11.65
C ALA A 160 5.89 17.41 10.19
N HIS A 161 4.57 17.39 9.99
CA HIS A 161 3.94 17.27 8.67
C HIS A 161 4.46 18.27 7.63
N ALA A 162 4.61 19.55 8.02
CA ALA A 162 5.11 20.59 7.12
C ALA A 162 6.57 20.37 6.72
N SER A 163 7.41 19.93 7.67
CA SER A 163 8.83 19.65 7.43
C SER A 163 9.02 18.42 6.54
N HIS A 164 8.26 17.34 6.74
CA HIS A 164 8.33 16.16 5.89
C HIS A 164 7.97 16.49 4.44
N ILE A 165 6.90 17.23 4.22
CA ILE A 165 6.46 17.65 2.88
C ILE A 165 7.48 18.59 2.22
N CYS A 166 8.04 19.55 2.95
CA CYS A 166 9.02 20.48 2.39
C CYS A 166 10.35 19.77 2.03
N ASN A 167 10.81 18.85 2.84
CA ASN A 167 11.99 18.04 2.55
C ASN A 167 11.76 17.16 1.32
N LEU A 168 10.63 16.47 1.25
CA LEU A 168 10.25 15.70 0.07
C LEU A 168 10.23 16.59 -1.19
N ALA A 169 9.65 17.79 -1.11
CA ALA A 169 9.59 18.71 -2.23
C ALA A 169 10.98 19.13 -2.72
N LEU A 170 11.93 19.36 -1.82
CA LEU A 170 13.33 19.67 -2.16
C LEU A 170 14.01 18.48 -2.84
N ASP A 171 13.83 17.27 -2.32
CA ASP A 171 14.35 16.04 -2.91
C ASP A 171 13.80 15.82 -4.31
N LEU A 172 12.49 15.98 -4.51
CA LEU A 172 11.87 15.85 -5.83
C LEU A 172 12.39 16.89 -6.82
N GLN A 173 12.60 18.14 -6.39
CA GLN A 173 13.19 19.17 -7.25
C GLN A 173 14.66 18.85 -7.60
N GLN A 174 15.42 18.29 -6.66
CA GLN A 174 16.80 17.87 -6.93
C GLN A 174 16.83 16.68 -7.89
N LEU A 175 15.98 15.69 -7.67
CA LEU A 175 15.82 14.54 -8.56
C LEU A 175 15.55 14.99 -10.00
N MET A 176 14.66 15.95 -10.19
CA MET A 176 14.29 16.45 -11.53
C MET A 176 15.44 17.19 -12.24
N LYS A 177 16.42 17.74 -11.53
CA LYS A 177 17.63 18.30 -12.19
C LYS A 177 18.50 17.22 -12.82
N GLU A 178 18.53 16.05 -12.22
CA GLU A 178 19.32 14.89 -12.64
C GLU A 178 18.56 14.00 -13.63
N TYR A 179 17.24 14.04 -13.58
CA TYR A 179 16.37 13.23 -14.40
C TYR A 179 16.56 13.51 -15.89
N ARG A 180 16.64 12.43 -16.65
CA ARG A 180 16.71 12.48 -18.13
C ARG A 180 15.61 11.59 -18.68
N VAL A 181 14.84 12.14 -19.58
CA VAL A 181 13.75 11.43 -20.27
C VAL A 181 14.32 10.18 -20.96
N PRO A 182 13.66 9.02 -20.85
CA PRO A 182 14.08 7.80 -21.54
C PRO A 182 14.26 8.02 -23.04
N GLY A 183 15.19 7.29 -23.66
CA GLY A 183 15.66 7.52 -25.03
C GLY A 183 14.65 7.39 -26.18
N SER A 184 13.38 7.05 -25.88
CA SER A 184 12.25 7.00 -26.82
C SER A 184 11.75 8.40 -27.25
N PHE A 185 12.11 9.44 -26.51
CA PHE A 185 11.73 10.83 -26.84
C PHE A 185 12.74 11.44 -27.81
N GLN A 186 12.25 12.12 -28.86
CA GLN A 186 13.08 12.70 -29.93
C GLN A 186 13.97 13.87 -29.46
N ARG A 187 13.68 14.47 -28.30
CA ARG A 187 14.50 15.52 -27.67
C ARG A 187 14.85 15.14 -26.25
N LYS A 188 16.12 15.36 -25.89
CA LYS A 188 16.62 15.32 -24.50
C LYS A 188 16.14 16.59 -23.75
N GLU A 189 14.84 16.82 -23.69
CA GLU A 189 14.28 17.93 -22.92
C GLU A 189 14.38 17.61 -21.44
N GLN A 190 14.81 18.60 -20.67
CA GLN A 190 14.77 18.50 -19.20
C GLN A 190 13.34 18.68 -18.73
N VAL A 191 12.75 17.65 -18.16
CA VAL A 191 11.44 17.74 -17.53
C VAL A 191 11.56 18.57 -16.26
N LYS A 192 10.70 19.56 -16.11
CA LYS A 192 10.58 20.39 -14.90
C LYS A 192 9.21 20.12 -14.27
N ILE A 193 9.18 20.15 -12.95
CA ILE A 193 7.93 20.10 -12.19
C ILE A 193 7.66 21.43 -11.50
N ARG A 194 6.40 21.73 -11.30
CA ARG A 194 5.93 22.76 -10.35
C ARG A 194 5.50 22.04 -9.09
N ILE A 195 5.71 22.65 -7.94
CA ILE A 195 5.26 22.12 -6.65
C ILE A 195 4.54 23.24 -5.91
N GLY A 196 3.32 22.92 -5.44
CA GLY A 196 2.53 23.78 -4.57
C GLY A 196 2.23 23.09 -3.24
N ILE A 197 2.39 23.83 -2.12
CA ILE A 197 2.21 23.28 -0.77
C ILE A 197 1.33 24.21 0.05
N HIS A 198 0.35 23.62 0.73
CA HIS A 198 -0.47 24.32 1.71
C HIS A 198 -0.72 23.45 2.93
N SER A 199 -0.84 24.12 4.09
CA SER A 199 -1.13 23.48 5.39
C SER A 199 -2.44 24.01 5.97
N GLY A 200 -3.26 23.12 6.51
CA GLY A 200 -4.54 23.47 7.12
C GLY A 200 -5.37 22.23 7.45
N PRO A 201 -6.61 22.39 7.90
CA PRO A 201 -7.50 21.29 8.22
C PRO A 201 -8.05 20.62 6.96
N CYS A 202 -8.25 19.29 7.03
CA CYS A 202 -8.96 18.53 6.00
C CYS A 202 -9.81 17.42 6.61
N VAL A 203 -10.73 16.91 5.80
CA VAL A 203 -11.49 15.69 6.10
C VAL A 203 -10.97 14.59 5.20
N ALA A 204 -10.67 13.44 5.78
CA ALA A 204 -10.23 12.27 5.07
C ALA A 204 -11.20 11.11 5.25
N GLY A 205 -11.44 10.33 4.21
CA GLY A 205 -12.36 9.21 4.27
C GLY A 205 -12.39 8.38 3.00
N ILE A 206 -13.08 7.25 3.08
CA ILE A 206 -13.25 6.36 1.93
C ILE A 206 -14.44 6.84 1.09
N VAL A 207 -14.22 6.98 -0.20
CA VAL A 207 -15.23 7.29 -1.21
C VAL A 207 -15.33 6.19 -2.24
N GLY A 208 -16.56 5.80 -2.55
CA GLY A 208 -16.88 4.77 -3.55
C GLY A 208 -17.09 3.39 -2.93
N ARG A 209 -18.17 2.71 -3.37
CA ARG A 209 -18.49 1.34 -2.91
C ARG A 209 -17.81 0.27 -3.74
N LYS A 210 -17.74 0.43 -5.06
CA LYS A 210 -17.15 -0.56 -5.98
C LYS A 210 -15.63 -0.45 -6.07
N MET A 211 -15.11 0.77 -6.02
CA MET A 211 -13.67 1.08 -6.07
C MET A 211 -13.35 2.07 -4.96
N PRO A 212 -13.25 1.61 -3.71
CA PRO A 212 -13.00 2.49 -2.57
C PRO A 212 -11.64 3.15 -2.71
N ARG A 213 -11.58 4.48 -2.50
CA ARG A 213 -10.37 5.27 -2.46
C ARG A 213 -10.34 6.10 -1.20
N TYR A 214 -9.18 6.23 -0.58
CA TYR A 214 -9.00 7.13 0.54
C TYR A 214 -8.70 8.54 -0.01
N CYS A 215 -9.66 9.43 0.15
CA CYS A 215 -9.63 10.77 -0.42
C CYS A 215 -9.61 11.83 0.68
N LEU A 216 -9.02 12.99 0.34
CA LEU A 216 -8.95 14.17 1.19
C LEU A 216 -9.87 15.25 0.63
N PHE A 217 -10.59 15.94 1.51
CA PHE A 217 -11.54 17.01 1.17
C PHE A 217 -11.33 18.22 2.05
N GLY A 218 -11.57 19.39 1.49
CA GLY A 218 -11.50 20.66 2.20
C GLY A 218 -10.81 21.74 1.39
N ASP A 219 -10.87 22.99 1.89
CA ASP A 219 -10.23 24.12 1.23
C ASP A 219 -8.72 24.00 1.18
N THR A 220 -8.13 23.26 2.13
CA THR A 220 -6.70 22.94 2.16
C THR A 220 -6.23 22.22 0.90
N VAL A 221 -6.99 21.25 0.41
CA VAL A 221 -6.71 20.53 -0.85
C VAL A 221 -6.74 21.51 -2.04
N ASN A 222 -7.80 22.31 -2.13
CA ASN A 222 -7.97 23.26 -3.20
C ASN A 222 -6.87 24.34 -3.20
N THR A 223 -6.50 24.82 -2.02
CA THR A 223 -5.45 25.83 -1.87
C THR A 223 -4.08 25.28 -2.24
N ALA A 224 -3.74 24.06 -1.86
CA ALA A 224 -2.51 23.40 -2.28
C ALA A 224 -2.42 23.24 -3.81
N SER A 225 -3.50 22.81 -4.45
CA SER A 225 -3.60 22.75 -5.93
C SER A 225 -3.43 24.13 -6.60
N ARG A 226 -3.97 25.18 -5.99
CA ARG A 226 -3.79 26.55 -6.50
C ARG A 226 -2.37 27.07 -6.29
N MET A 227 -1.69 26.69 -5.20
CA MET A 227 -0.28 26.98 -5.03
C MET A 227 0.57 26.36 -6.13
N GLU A 228 0.24 25.12 -6.52
CA GLU A 228 0.89 24.45 -7.65
C GLU A 228 0.62 25.21 -8.96
N SER A 229 -0.65 25.40 -9.34
CA SER A 229 -1.03 25.96 -10.66
C SER A 229 -0.58 27.41 -10.88
N THR A 230 -0.40 28.18 -9.81
CA THR A 230 0.19 29.53 -9.84
C THR A 230 1.71 29.53 -9.63
N GLY A 231 2.31 28.36 -9.43
CA GLY A 231 3.72 28.15 -9.21
C GLY A 231 4.58 28.39 -10.46
N GLN A 232 5.89 28.51 -10.26
CA GLN A 232 6.88 28.58 -11.34
C GLN A 232 7.52 27.21 -11.52
N GLY A 233 7.79 26.84 -12.78
CA GLY A 233 8.50 25.59 -13.09
C GLY A 233 9.88 25.55 -12.44
N GLY A 234 10.22 24.41 -11.84
CA GLY A 234 11.48 24.22 -11.12
C GLY A 234 11.53 24.88 -9.74
N ARG A 235 10.40 25.31 -9.19
CA ARG A 235 10.31 25.97 -7.88
C ARG A 235 9.22 25.34 -7.00
N ILE A 236 9.38 25.54 -5.69
CA ILE A 236 8.43 25.11 -4.65
C ILE A 236 7.68 26.34 -4.16
N HIS A 237 6.38 26.30 -4.23
CA HIS A 237 5.48 27.41 -3.94
C HIS A 237 4.70 27.11 -2.66
N LEU A 238 4.88 27.91 -1.61
CA LEU A 238 4.24 27.72 -0.31
C LEU A 238 3.18 28.76 -0.07
N SER A 239 2.11 28.35 0.60
CA SER A 239 1.18 29.30 1.22
C SER A 239 1.77 29.97 2.46
N SER A 240 1.17 31.08 2.88
CA SER A 240 1.54 31.78 4.11
C SER A 240 1.43 30.89 5.35
N ASP A 241 0.48 29.96 5.39
CA ASP A 241 0.27 29.10 6.55
C ASP A 241 1.33 28.04 6.67
N THR A 242 1.70 27.39 5.56
CA THR A 242 2.87 26.48 5.53
C THR A 242 4.16 27.22 5.90
N TYR A 243 4.34 28.44 5.39
CA TYR A 243 5.52 29.25 5.73
C TYR A 243 5.64 29.51 7.22
N LYS A 244 4.53 29.86 7.92
CA LYS A 244 4.55 30.08 9.38
C LYS A 244 5.05 28.86 10.13
N LEU A 245 4.64 27.65 9.71
CA LEU A 245 5.05 26.40 10.32
C LEU A 245 6.54 26.11 10.13
N ILE A 246 7.02 26.19 8.87
CA ILE A 246 8.43 25.87 8.58
C ILE A 246 9.41 26.95 9.07
N LYS A 247 8.98 28.21 9.17
CA LYS A 247 9.81 29.29 9.73
C LYS A 247 10.24 29.01 11.17
N GLN A 248 9.37 28.37 11.96
CA GLN A 248 9.69 28.01 13.34
C GLN A 248 10.83 26.99 13.45
N THR A 249 11.06 26.18 12.42
CA THR A 249 12.10 25.15 12.43
C THR A 249 13.49 25.73 12.13
N GLY A 250 13.58 26.87 11.46
CA GLY A 250 14.83 27.53 11.07
C GLY A 250 15.69 26.76 10.04
N ILE A 251 15.19 25.66 9.50
CA ILE A 251 15.93 24.75 8.62
C ILE A 251 15.86 25.21 7.14
N PHE A 252 14.77 25.83 6.74
CA PHE A 252 14.49 26.14 5.34
C PHE A 252 14.83 27.58 4.99
N THR A 253 15.51 27.77 3.85
CA THR A 253 15.68 29.09 3.25
C THR A 253 14.48 29.42 2.37
N THR A 254 13.87 30.55 2.59
CA THR A 254 12.65 30.94 1.92
C THR A 254 12.76 32.36 1.35
N VAL A 255 12.19 32.59 0.16
CA VAL A 255 12.15 33.87 -0.50
C VAL A 255 10.70 34.30 -0.70
N LEU A 256 10.35 35.49 -0.25
CA LEU A 256 9.00 36.03 -0.42
C LEU A 256 8.77 36.40 -1.89
N ARG A 257 7.79 35.78 -2.53
CA ARG A 257 7.42 36.05 -3.92
C ARG A 257 6.45 37.22 -4.04
N GLY A 258 5.73 37.55 -3.00
CA GLY A 258 4.69 38.58 -3.00
C GLY A 258 3.27 38.03 -2.90
N VAL A 259 2.29 38.84 -3.17
CA VAL A 259 0.88 38.49 -3.11
C VAL A 259 0.44 37.97 -4.46
N VAL A 260 -0.10 36.74 -4.49
CA VAL A 260 -0.70 36.15 -5.68
C VAL A 260 -2.20 36.05 -5.47
N THR A 261 -2.97 36.55 -6.42
CA THR A 261 -4.43 36.42 -6.40
C THR A 261 -4.80 34.96 -6.66
N VAL A 262 -5.23 34.28 -5.62
CA VAL A 262 -5.82 32.95 -5.69
C VAL A 262 -7.33 33.13 -5.60
N LYS A 263 -8.09 32.42 -6.44
CA LYS A 263 -9.57 32.54 -6.50
C LYS A 263 -10.16 32.54 -5.08
N PHE A 264 -10.72 33.66 -4.64
CA PHE A 264 -11.30 33.92 -3.30
C PHE A 264 -10.36 34.28 -2.13
N SER A 265 -9.04 34.30 -2.30
CA SER A 265 -8.12 34.76 -1.24
C SER A 265 -6.82 35.33 -1.80
N LEU A 266 -6.23 36.26 -1.04
CA LEU A 266 -4.88 36.76 -1.27
C LEU A 266 -3.93 35.87 -0.44
N ALA A 267 -3.06 35.13 -1.10
CA ALA A 267 -2.05 34.33 -0.41
C ALA A 267 -0.68 35.01 -0.52
N ALA A 268 -0.01 35.20 0.61
CA ALA A 268 1.41 35.54 0.61
C ALA A 268 2.18 34.26 0.21
N VAL A 269 2.98 34.37 -0.82
CA VAL A 269 3.63 33.22 -1.43
C VAL A 269 5.11 33.27 -1.18
N VAL A 270 5.66 32.15 -0.77
CA VAL A 270 7.07 31.97 -0.44
C VAL A 270 7.63 30.86 -1.31
N THR A 271 8.83 31.04 -1.84
CA THR A 271 9.55 29.97 -2.55
C THR A 271 10.57 29.37 -1.59
N VAL A 272 10.63 28.05 -1.51
CA VAL A 272 11.66 27.33 -0.74
C VAL A 272 12.84 27.03 -1.64
N GLY A 273 14.06 27.25 -1.13
CA GLY A 273 15.29 26.83 -1.77
C GLY A 273 16.22 26.22 -0.72
N ASP A 274 17.15 25.38 -1.17
CA ASP A 274 18.26 24.94 -0.35
C ASP A 274 19.16 26.16 -0.03
N SER A 275 19.85 26.18 1.12
CA SER A 275 20.78 27.25 1.55
C SER A 275 21.87 27.56 0.49
N ASN A 276 22.18 26.60 -0.37
CA ASN A 276 23.07 26.79 -1.51
C ASN A 276 22.43 27.52 -2.71
N TYR A 277 21.09 27.59 -2.78
CA TYR A 277 20.38 28.21 -3.88
C TYR A 277 20.28 29.74 -3.74
N ALA A 278 20.29 30.24 -2.53
CA ALA A 278 20.25 31.68 -2.23
C ALA A 278 21.53 32.42 -2.68
N ARG A 279 22.66 31.69 -2.82
CA ARG A 279 23.94 32.26 -3.27
C ARG A 279 24.09 32.42 -4.79
N LEU A 280 23.20 31.83 -5.59
CA LEU A 280 23.27 31.85 -7.05
C LEU A 280 22.30 32.83 -7.71
N THR A 281 21.46 33.51 -6.94
CA THR A 281 20.43 34.47 -7.46
C THR A 281 20.57 35.86 -6.84
N GLY A 282 21.66 36.16 -6.16
CA GLY A 282 22.06 37.51 -5.66
C GLY A 282 22.85 38.27 -6.68
#